data_a040287e38437b816318a514eed44793
#
_entry.id   a040287e38437b816318a514eed44793
#
_cell.length_a   1.000
_cell.length_b   1.000
_cell.length_c   1.000
_cell.angle_alpha   90.00
_cell.angle_beta   90.00
_cell.angle_gamma   90.00
#
_symmetry.space_group_name_H-M   'P 1'
#
loop_
_entity.id
_entity.type
_entity.pdbx_description
1 polymer ?
#
loop_
_entity_poly.entity_id
_entity_poly.type
_entity_poly.pdbx_seq_one_letter_code
_entity_poly.pdbx_strand_id
1 'polypeptide(L)'
;MNKNPAFSIMDVLDRSTMLSIIIISFMISILSLVVPVAAQILVNLIAFGKLLQPVITLSLTVLILMIGLGALSVWQIVIIEIIQQKLMVKISLNLAKRFTNLSLEIFSTHHGPELVNRFFEIVTIKKSLASLLLYGINLGLQMFFGLILLLFYHPLFLAFDCFILLGVSLIIFIPYKKGLESAKDECTEKHAIGAWLEEILINRYLFKFDSYQNYVVKQVDKKLVSFLKARNSHFKQLVKHQVGFYSLSALAGSLLLGLGGYLVINNQLSLGQLVASEIVLGALLYAFKRFGALLENFYDLKASAEKLEKVLTLPLENTAPEFDARLLSPLQLIEFQIPSVEKATLSYGNPLLVFSEKTEQLQKFIEELLGLRDSLDVSIAINNIPYNRKNLIALREHTSLIGEPQWFAGSIYDNLVLNHRNVDSHAILEQLKQFNLIDKIAGLPDGLQTKIYEWQTVFTQLELT
;
A
#
# COMPACT_ATOMS: atom_id res chain seq x y z
N MET A 1 -14.93 22.61 -5.44
CA MET A 1 -14.43 21.22 -5.38
C MET A 1 -12.95 21.21 -5.75
N ASN A 2 -12.07 21.43 -4.79
CA ASN A 2 -10.65 21.23 -5.01
C ASN A 2 -10.39 19.72 -5.04
N LYS A 3 -10.14 19.16 -6.22
CA LYS A 3 -9.57 17.82 -6.34
C LYS A 3 -8.17 17.89 -5.74
N ASN A 4 -8.04 17.50 -4.46
CA ASN A 4 -6.70 17.14 -3.96
C ASN A 4 -6.10 16.14 -4.92
N PRO A 5 -4.85 16.33 -5.37
CA PRO A 5 -4.23 15.42 -6.30
C PRO A 5 -4.29 14.01 -5.68
N ALA A 6 -4.98 13.11 -6.38
CA ALA A 6 -5.04 11.71 -5.97
C ALA A 6 -3.60 11.23 -5.77
N PHE A 7 -3.28 10.74 -4.58
CA PHE A 7 -1.98 10.18 -4.29
C PHE A 7 -1.73 9.02 -5.26
N SER A 8 -0.85 9.22 -6.20
CA SER A 8 -0.42 8.15 -7.10
C SER A 8 0.79 7.44 -6.49
N ILE A 9 0.80 6.11 -6.54
CA ILE A 9 2.01 5.33 -6.20
C ILE A 9 3.21 5.83 -7.03
N MET A 10 2.94 6.35 -8.24
CA MET A 10 3.93 6.98 -9.10
C MET A 10 4.59 8.23 -8.49
N ASP A 11 3.90 8.95 -7.58
CA ASP A 11 4.46 10.14 -6.91
C ASP A 11 5.52 9.79 -5.85
N VAL A 12 5.58 8.52 -5.44
CA VAL A 12 6.60 7.99 -4.54
C VAL A 12 7.85 7.55 -5.31
N LEU A 13 7.68 7.19 -6.57
CA LEU A 13 8.73 6.72 -7.45
C LEU A 13 9.40 7.92 -8.14
N ASP A 14 10.52 8.38 -7.61
CA ASP A 14 11.32 9.42 -8.24
C ASP A 14 11.72 8.99 -9.66
N ARG A 15 11.52 9.86 -10.64
CA ARG A 15 11.88 9.58 -12.06
C ARG A 15 13.33 9.15 -12.22
N SER A 16 14.25 9.74 -11.45
CA SER A 16 15.67 9.39 -11.45
C SER A 16 15.92 7.96 -10.97
N THR A 17 15.23 7.53 -9.93
CA THR A 17 15.34 6.17 -9.39
C THR A 17 14.79 5.13 -10.37
N MET A 18 13.65 5.43 -11.02
CA MET A 18 13.09 4.56 -12.07
C MET A 18 14.03 4.44 -13.27
N LEU A 19 14.60 5.55 -13.71
CA LEU A 19 15.59 5.54 -14.81
C LEU A 19 16.82 4.70 -14.45
N SER A 20 17.32 4.82 -13.22
CA SER A 20 18.45 4.02 -12.73
C SER A 20 18.14 2.51 -12.77
N ILE A 21 16.94 2.10 -12.33
CA ILE A 21 16.52 0.69 -12.41
C ILE A 21 16.47 0.21 -13.86
N ILE A 22 15.90 1.01 -14.76
CA ILE A 22 15.79 0.63 -16.18
C ILE A 22 17.20 0.48 -16.80
N ILE A 23 18.13 1.42 -16.52
CA ILE A 23 19.50 1.33 -17.02
C ILE A 23 20.22 0.09 -16.47
N ILE A 24 20.11 -0.16 -15.17
CA ILE A 24 20.74 -1.35 -14.56
C ILE A 24 20.12 -2.63 -15.14
N SER A 25 18.80 -2.69 -15.26
CA SER A 25 18.10 -3.83 -15.88
C SER A 25 18.53 -4.06 -17.32
N PHE A 26 18.72 -2.99 -18.09
CA PHE A 26 19.24 -3.06 -19.46
C PHE A 26 20.64 -3.65 -19.50
N MET A 27 21.55 -3.20 -18.62
CA MET A 27 22.91 -3.74 -18.53
C MET A 27 22.91 -5.20 -18.10
N ILE A 28 22.12 -5.56 -17.10
CA ILE A 28 21.96 -6.97 -16.64
C ILE A 28 21.47 -7.84 -17.79
N SER A 29 20.49 -7.38 -18.55
CA SER A 29 19.90 -8.16 -19.63
C SER A 29 20.85 -8.36 -20.80
N ILE A 30 21.68 -7.38 -21.14
CA ILE A 30 22.75 -7.55 -22.15
C ILE A 30 23.82 -8.52 -21.62
N LEU A 31 24.27 -8.33 -20.38
CA LEU A 31 25.29 -9.23 -19.79
C LEU A 31 24.78 -10.66 -19.64
N SER A 32 23.48 -10.89 -19.52
CA SER A 32 22.92 -12.26 -19.48
C SER A 32 23.15 -13.05 -20.77
N LEU A 33 23.39 -12.35 -21.91
CA LEU A 33 23.72 -12.98 -23.19
C LEU A 33 25.19 -13.47 -23.29
N VAL A 34 26.02 -13.15 -22.29
CA VAL A 34 27.42 -13.59 -22.25
C VAL A 34 27.53 -15.10 -22.31
N VAL A 35 26.64 -15.82 -21.59
CA VAL A 35 26.69 -17.29 -21.53
C VAL A 35 26.35 -17.93 -22.89
N PRO A 36 25.23 -17.61 -23.57
CA PRO A 36 24.94 -18.16 -24.89
C PRO A 36 26.01 -17.83 -25.94
N VAL A 37 26.52 -16.58 -25.96
CA VAL A 37 27.56 -16.15 -26.90
C VAL A 37 28.90 -16.87 -26.61
N ALA A 38 29.26 -17.01 -25.33
CA ALA A 38 30.45 -17.73 -24.96
C ALA A 38 30.37 -19.24 -25.33
N ALA A 39 29.21 -19.87 -25.15
CA ALA A 39 28.97 -21.23 -25.58
C ALA A 39 29.11 -21.40 -27.10
N GLN A 40 28.59 -20.48 -27.90
CA GLN A 40 28.78 -20.46 -29.34
C GLN A 40 30.27 -20.42 -29.71
N ILE A 41 31.01 -19.47 -29.12
CA ILE A 41 32.44 -19.29 -29.37
C ILE A 41 33.21 -20.58 -28.98
N LEU A 42 32.91 -21.14 -27.81
CA LEU A 42 33.55 -22.36 -27.31
C LEU A 42 33.32 -23.54 -28.26
N VAL A 43 32.08 -23.79 -28.69
CA VAL A 43 31.76 -24.88 -29.61
C VAL A 43 32.52 -24.70 -30.95
N ASN A 44 32.57 -23.49 -31.48
CA ASN A 44 33.27 -23.18 -32.71
C ASN A 44 34.79 -23.35 -32.54
N LEU A 45 35.37 -22.93 -31.41
CA LEU A 45 36.81 -23.13 -31.12
C LEU A 45 37.20 -24.63 -31.04
N ILE A 46 36.35 -25.45 -30.44
CA ILE A 46 36.57 -26.88 -30.35
C ILE A 46 36.43 -27.55 -31.71
N ALA A 47 35.44 -27.14 -32.51
CA ALA A 47 35.17 -27.70 -33.84
C ALA A 47 36.29 -27.40 -34.85
N PHE A 48 36.89 -26.21 -34.79
CA PHE A 48 37.81 -25.72 -35.82
C PHE A 48 39.28 -25.63 -35.39
N GLY A 49 39.63 -25.66 -34.10
CA GLY A 49 40.99 -25.31 -33.72
C GLY A 49 41.70 -26.11 -32.63
N LYS A 50 41.01 -26.75 -31.71
CA LYS A 50 41.59 -27.51 -30.55
C LYS A 50 42.71 -26.76 -29.79
N LEU A 51 42.66 -25.42 -29.74
CA LEU A 51 43.66 -24.57 -29.08
C LEU A 51 43.25 -24.27 -27.63
N LEU A 52 44.14 -24.48 -26.66
CA LEU A 52 43.88 -24.30 -25.24
C LEU A 52 43.85 -22.81 -24.85
N GLN A 53 44.75 -22.00 -25.41
CA GLN A 53 44.90 -20.56 -25.05
C GLN A 53 43.63 -19.75 -25.25
N PRO A 54 42.89 -19.80 -26.41
CA PRO A 54 41.64 -19.09 -26.59
C PRO A 54 40.55 -19.50 -25.60
N VAL A 55 40.54 -20.79 -25.20
CA VAL A 55 39.55 -21.28 -24.19
C VAL A 55 39.80 -20.66 -22.82
N ILE A 56 41.07 -20.56 -22.39
CA ILE A 56 41.43 -19.89 -21.13
C ILE A 56 41.03 -18.43 -21.14
N THR A 57 41.33 -17.72 -22.24
CA THR A 57 40.96 -16.30 -22.39
C THR A 57 39.44 -16.11 -22.35
N LEU A 58 38.68 -16.96 -23.05
CA LEU A 58 37.24 -16.93 -23.05
C LEU A 58 36.68 -17.17 -21.62
N SER A 59 37.19 -18.19 -20.92
CA SER A 59 36.76 -18.51 -19.57
C SER A 59 37.02 -17.35 -18.59
N LEU A 60 38.16 -16.68 -18.66
CA LEU A 60 38.52 -15.53 -17.83
C LEU A 60 37.60 -14.33 -18.15
N THR A 61 37.34 -14.07 -19.44
CA THR A 61 36.42 -13.00 -19.88
C THR A 61 35.01 -13.25 -19.35
N VAL A 62 34.50 -14.47 -19.48
CA VAL A 62 33.18 -14.84 -18.95
C VAL A 62 33.12 -14.65 -17.44
N LEU A 63 34.16 -15.04 -16.71
CA LEU A 63 34.25 -14.89 -15.25
C LEU A 63 34.11 -13.40 -14.87
N ILE A 64 34.87 -12.50 -15.50
CA ILE A 64 34.84 -11.06 -15.22
C ILE A 64 33.45 -10.48 -15.50
N LEU A 65 32.86 -10.83 -16.64
CA LEU A 65 31.52 -10.33 -17.03
C LEU A 65 30.43 -10.85 -16.10
N MET A 66 30.50 -12.10 -15.66
CA MET A 66 29.54 -12.70 -14.72
C MET A 66 29.66 -12.10 -13.31
N ILE A 67 30.87 -11.76 -12.84
CA ILE A 67 31.06 -11.00 -11.60
C ILE A 67 30.41 -9.62 -11.73
N GLY A 68 30.62 -8.93 -12.86
CA GLY A 68 29.98 -7.65 -13.15
C GLY A 68 28.44 -7.73 -13.13
N LEU A 69 27.89 -8.77 -13.77
CA LEU A 69 26.45 -9.06 -13.73
C LEU A 69 25.93 -9.27 -12.31
N GLY A 70 26.65 -10.04 -11.50
CA GLY A 70 26.32 -10.27 -10.11
C GLY A 70 26.33 -8.98 -9.29
N ALA A 71 27.35 -8.14 -9.46
CA ALA A 71 27.46 -6.86 -8.78
C ALA A 71 26.28 -5.90 -9.13
N LEU A 72 25.92 -5.80 -10.41
CA LEU A 72 24.78 -5.01 -10.87
C LEU A 72 23.45 -5.55 -10.31
N SER A 73 23.29 -6.87 -10.25
CA SER A 73 22.08 -7.49 -9.70
C SER A 73 21.93 -7.19 -8.21
N VAL A 74 23.02 -7.28 -7.43
CA VAL A 74 23.02 -6.89 -6.01
C VAL A 74 22.68 -5.40 -5.84
N TRP A 75 23.27 -4.54 -6.67
CA TRP A 75 22.97 -3.10 -6.64
C TRP A 75 21.51 -2.83 -6.92
N GLN A 76 20.92 -3.50 -7.91
CA GLN A 76 19.49 -3.39 -8.22
C GLN A 76 18.61 -3.78 -7.03
N ILE A 77 18.94 -4.87 -6.32
CA ILE A 77 18.22 -5.30 -5.11
C ILE A 77 18.26 -4.21 -4.05
N VAL A 78 19.41 -3.58 -3.81
CA VAL A 78 19.56 -2.50 -2.82
C VAL A 78 18.68 -1.28 -3.18
N ILE A 79 18.66 -0.88 -4.46
CA ILE A 79 17.81 0.24 -4.90
C ILE A 79 16.33 -0.08 -4.68
N ILE A 80 15.90 -1.29 -5.02
CA ILE A 80 14.50 -1.72 -4.87
C ILE A 80 14.11 -1.79 -3.40
N GLU A 81 15.00 -2.22 -2.52
CA GLU A 81 14.75 -2.20 -1.07
C GLU A 81 14.56 -0.77 -0.54
N ILE A 82 15.38 0.18 -0.98
CA ILE A 82 15.21 1.60 -0.63
C ILE A 82 13.84 2.13 -1.08
N ILE A 83 13.37 1.72 -2.26
CA ILE A 83 12.03 2.07 -2.76
C ILE A 83 10.95 1.50 -1.84
N GLN A 84 11.06 0.25 -1.43
CA GLN A 84 10.10 -0.39 -0.54
C GLN A 84 10.01 0.34 0.81
N GLN A 85 11.15 0.75 1.38
CA GLN A 85 11.21 1.51 2.62
C GLN A 85 10.58 2.89 2.46
N LYS A 86 10.93 3.62 1.39
CA LYS A 86 10.32 4.93 1.07
C LYS A 86 8.80 4.84 0.91
N LEU A 87 8.31 3.81 0.22
CA LEU A 87 6.87 3.56 0.05
C LEU A 87 6.19 3.38 1.40
N MET A 88 6.73 2.52 2.26
CA MET A 88 6.18 2.26 3.59
C MET A 88 6.08 3.54 4.41
N VAL A 89 7.16 4.30 4.51
CA VAL A 89 7.22 5.54 5.29
C VAL A 89 6.25 6.59 4.73
N LYS A 90 6.32 6.86 3.42
CA LYS A 90 5.55 7.95 2.79
C LYS A 90 4.04 7.70 2.84
N ILE A 91 3.62 6.45 2.59
CA ILE A 91 2.19 6.09 2.63
C ILE A 91 1.70 6.07 4.08
N SER A 92 2.45 5.53 5.04
CA SER A 92 2.06 5.50 6.45
C SER A 92 1.88 6.90 7.02
N LEU A 93 2.83 7.81 6.76
CA LEU A 93 2.73 9.20 7.20
C LEU A 93 1.56 9.93 6.54
N ASN A 94 1.30 9.65 5.24
CA ASN A 94 0.16 10.25 4.55
C ASN A 94 -1.17 9.75 5.13
N LEU A 95 -1.29 8.43 5.39
CA LEU A 95 -2.48 7.87 6.04
C LEU A 95 -2.71 8.46 7.42
N ALA A 96 -1.66 8.56 8.25
CA ALA A 96 -1.78 9.17 9.58
C ALA A 96 -2.29 10.61 9.50
N LYS A 97 -1.68 11.44 8.63
CA LYS A 97 -2.14 12.82 8.41
C LYS A 97 -3.57 12.90 7.88
N ARG A 98 -3.98 11.94 7.04
CA ARG A 98 -5.34 11.92 6.48
C ARG A 98 -6.36 11.49 7.53
N PHE A 99 -6.06 10.47 8.32
CA PHE A 99 -6.97 9.98 9.35
C PHE A 99 -7.29 11.06 10.40
N THR A 100 -6.32 11.92 10.75
CA THR A 100 -6.55 13.04 11.66
C THR A 100 -7.37 14.18 11.05
N ASN A 101 -7.49 14.22 9.72
CA ASN A 101 -8.21 15.28 8.98
C ASN A 101 -9.43 14.75 8.21
N LEU A 102 -9.90 13.52 8.49
CA LEU A 102 -11.10 12.99 7.87
C LEU A 102 -12.34 13.73 8.39
N SER A 103 -13.27 14.05 7.48
CA SER A 103 -14.58 14.56 7.88
C SER A 103 -15.32 13.55 8.77
N LEU A 104 -15.94 13.98 9.87
CA LEU A 104 -16.69 13.10 10.76
C LEU A 104 -17.88 12.43 10.06
N GLU A 105 -18.41 13.00 9.00
CA GLU A 105 -19.51 12.45 8.21
C GLU A 105 -19.16 11.08 7.60
N ILE A 106 -17.86 10.82 7.37
CA ILE A 106 -17.39 9.54 6.82
C ILE A 106 -17.69 8.39 7.78
N PHE A 107 -17.60 8.61 9.08
CA PHE A 107 -17.82 7.58 10.10
C PHE A 107 -19.27 7.13 10.23
N SER A 108 -20.22 7.86 9.63
CA SER A 108 -21.61 7.40 9.47
C SER A 108 -21.76 6.30 8.40
N THR A 109 -20.82 6.23 7.45
CA THR A 109 -20.86 5.30 6.30
C THR A 109 -19.72 4.29 6.28
N HIS A 110 -18.64 4.56 7.01
CA HIS A 110 -17.45 3.72 7.06
C HIS A 110 -17.05 3.43 8.50
N HIS A 111 -16.76 2.17 8.78
CA HIS A 111 -16.26 1.76 10.09
C HIS A 111 -14.76 2.07 10.21
N GLY A 112 -14.35 2.80 11.25
CA GLY A 112 -12.96 3.26 11.43
C GLY A 112 -11.92 2.15 11.34
N PRO A 113 -12.05 1.03 12.08
CA PRO A 113 -11.14 -0.12 12.01
C PRO A 113 -10.98 -0.69 10.59
N GLU A 114 -12.06 -0.73 9.79
CA GLU A 114 -11.97 -1.17 8.40
C GLU A 114 -11.05 -0.28 7.56
N LEU A 115 -11.03 1.03 7.82
CA LEU A 115 -10.15 1.97 7.13
C LEU A 115 -8.68 1.72 7.49
N VAL A 116 -8.39 1.40 8.77
CA VAL A 116 -7.04 1.09 9.23
C VAL A 116 -6.54 -0.21 8.62
N ASN A 117 -7.39 -1.22 8.46
CA ASN A 117 -7.00 -2.49 7.85
C ASN A 117 -6.46 -2.34 6.43
N ARG A 118 -6.86 -1.31 5.72
CA ARG A 118 -6.34 -1.03 4.38
C ARG A 118 -4.87 -0.58 4.39
N PHE A 119 -4.33 -0.20 5.55
CA PHE A 119 -2.90 0.00 5.73
C PHE A 119 -2.09 -1.26 5.36
N PHE A 120 -2.58 -2.45 5.69
CA PHE A 120 -1.87 -3.69 5.40
C PHE A 120 -1.72 -3.98 3.89
N GLU A 121 -2.52 -3.34 3.03
CA GLU A 121 -2.32 -3.43 1.58
C GLU A 121 -0.99 -2.81 1.13
N ILE A 122 -0.38 -1.93 1.90
CA ILE A 122 0.96 -1.39 1.63
C ILE A 122 1.99 -2.52 1.55
N VAL A 123 1.85 -3.55 2.39
CA VAL A 123 2.76 -4.71 2.40
C VAL A 123 2.65 -5.49 1.09
N THR A 124 1.43 -5.68 0.58
CA THR A 124 1.19 -6.32 -0.72
C THR A 124 1.74 -5.45 -1.86
N ILE A 125 1.42 -4.15 -1.85
CA ILE A 125 1.89 -3.19 -2.86
C ILE A 125 3.42 -3.19 -2.95
N LYS A 126 4.13 -3.05 -1.82
CA LYS A 126 5.60 -2.99 -1.82
C LYS A 126 6.24 -4.28 -2.34
N LYS A 127 5.72 -5.46 -1.92
CA LYS A 127 6.24 -6.76 -2.36
C LYS A 127 5.98 -7.01 -3.84
N SER A 128 4.76 -6.77 -4.29
CA SER A 128 4.37 -6.96 -5.69
C SER A 128 5.12 -6.00 -6.61
N LEU A 129 5.25 -4.72 -6.23
CA LEU A 129 6.02 -3.74 -6.97
C LEU A 129 7.50 -4.12 -7.05
N ALA A 130 8.11 -4.53 -5.94
CA ALA A 130 9.50 -4.98 -5.92
C ALA A 130 9.72 -6.19 -6.85
N SER A 131 8.81 -7.17 -6.82
CA SER A 131 8.87 -8.33 -7.71
C SER A 131 8.77 -7.93 -9.19
N LEU A 132 7.87 -7.01 -9.53
CA LEU A 132 7.72 -6.51 -10.90
C LEU A 132 8.93 -5.71 -11.36
N LEU A 133 9.52 -4.86 -10.51
CA LEU A 133 10.70 -4.08 -10.83
C LEU A 133 11.96 -4.96 -10.96
N LEU A 134 12.13 -5.96 -10.08
CA LEU A 134 13.30 -6.83 -10.08
C LEU A 134 13.22 -7.89 -11.18
N TYR A 135 12.12 -8.62 -11.23
CA TYR A 135 12.00 -9.76 -12.14
C TYR A 135 11.27 -9.40 -13.43
N GLY A 136 10.22 -8.57 -13.36
CA GLY A 136 9.40 -8.24 -14.53
C GLY A 136 10.21 -7.49 -15.59
N ILE A 137 10.93 -6.45 -15.21
CA ILE A 137 11.75 -5.66 -16.15
C ILE A 137 12.91 -6.50 -16.67
N ASN A 138 13.64 -7.22 -15.78
CA ASN A 138 14.80 -8.02 -16.19
C ASN A 138 14.40 -9.14 -17.14
N LEU A 139 13.35 -9.93 -16.83
CA LEU A 139 12.91 -11.02 -17.71
C LEU A 139 12.34 -10.51 -19.02
N GLY A 140 11.61 -9.38 -19.01
CA GLY A 140 11.12 -8.74 -20.24
C GLY A 140 12.25 -8.29 -21.16
N LEU A 141 13.26 -7.61 -20.62
CA LEU A 141 14.43 -7.16 -21.37
C LEU A 141 15.32 -8.35 -21.82
N GLN A 142 15.50 -9.34 -20.96
CA GLN A 142 16.26 -10.56 -21.31
C GLN A 142 15.59 -11.32 -22.45
N MET A 143 14.24 -11.44 -22.41
CA MET A 143 13.48 -12.02 -23.53
C MET A 143 13.67 -11.19 -24.80
N PHE A 144 13.56 -9.88 -24.74
CA PHE A 144 13.74 -8.98 -25.87
C PHE A 144 15.13 -9.13 -26.51
N PHE A 145 16.20 -9.09 -25.71
CA PHE A 145 17.56 -9.26 -26.24
C PHE A 145 17.84 -10.68 -26.70
N GLY A 146 17.24 -11.69 -26.06
CA GLY A 146 17.35 -13.08 -26.49
C GLY A 146 16.73 -13.30 -27.88
N LEU A 147 15.53 -12.74 -28.13
CA LEU A 147 14.90 -12.81 -29.44
C LEU A 147 15.72 -12.05 -30.50
N ILE A 148 16.25 -10.86 -30.19
CA ILE A 148 17.16 -10.14 -31.09
C ILE A 148 18.38 -10.99 -31.43
N LEU A 149 18.98 -11.69 -30.48
CA LEU A 149 20.13 -12.57 -30.73
C LEU A 149 19.78 -13.72 -31.67
N LEU A 150 18.60 -14.33 -31.53
CA LEU A 150 18.13 -15.36 -32.46
C LEU A 150 17.95 -14.83 -33.88
N LEU A 151 17.40 -13.62 -34.02
CA LEU A 151 17.24 -12.96 -35.33
C LEU A 151 18.59 -12.76 -36.05
N PHE A 152 19.65 -12.41 -35.30
CA PHE A 152 21.01 -12.28 -35.88
C PHE A 152 21.62 -13.60 -36.36
N TYR A 153 21.15 -14.74 -35.87
CA TYR A 153 21.65 -16.03 -36.32
C TYR A 153 21.08 -16.45 -37.67
N HIS A 154 19.76 -16.27 -37.87
CA HIS A 154 19.15 -16.58 -39.16
C HIS A 154 17.77 -15.89 -39.34
N PRO A 155 17.45 -15.35 -40.54
CA PRO A 155 16.18 -14.66 -40.81
C PRO A 155 14.92 -15.48 -40.51
N LEU A 156 14.94 -16.83 -40.66
CA LEU A 156 13.80 -17.68 -40.30
C LEU A 156 13.43 -17.63 -38.81
N PHE A 157 14.36 -17.25 -37.94
CA PHE A 157 14.02 -17.04 -36.52
C PHE A 157 13.12 -15.83 -36.30
N LEU A 158 13.00 -14.90 -37.27
CA LEU A 158 12.00 -13.84 -37.20
C LEU A 158 10.55 -14.41 -37.10
N ALA A 159 10.25 -15.46 -37.85
CA ALA A 159 8.92 -16.11 -37.77
C ALA A 159 8.71 -16.77 -36.40
N PHE A 160 9.76 -17.38 -35.85
CA PHE A 160 9.75 -17.94 -34.49
C PHE A 160 9.54 -16.83 -33.44
N ASP A 161 10.24 -15.69 -33.54
CA ASP A 161 10.13 -14.56 -32.64
C ASP A 161 8.73 -13.94 -32.68
N CYS A 162 8.17 -13.77 -33.90
CA CYS A 162 6.78 -13.32 -34.05
C CYS A 162 5.77 -14.29 -33.41
N PHE A 163 5.98 -15.61 -33.55
CA PHE A 163 5.18 -16.62 -32.91
C PHE A 163 5.23 -16.53 -31.39
N ILE A 164 6.41 -16.35 -30.79
CA ILE A 164 6.60 -16.18 -29.36
C ILE A 164 5.91 -14.90 -28.86
N LEU A 165 6.14 -13.76 -29.51
CA LEU A 165 5.55 -12.48 -29.11
C LEU A 165 4.02 -12.51 -29.20
N LEU A 166 3.47 -13.10 -30.27
CA LEU A 166 2.02 -13.28 -30.43
C LEU A 166 1.47 -14.20 -29.33
N GLY A 167 2.12 -15.34 -29.07
CA GLY A 167 1.72 -16.30 -28.04
C GLY A 167 1.70 -15.67 -26.64
N VAL A 168 2.77 -14.98 -26.25
CA VAL A 168 2.84 -14.25 -24.98
C VAL A 168 1.73 -13.20 -24.89
N SER A 169 1.52 -12.42 -25.93
CA SER A 169 0.47 -11.40 -25.98
C SER A 169 -0.92 -12.00 -25.79
N LEU A 170 -1.26 -13.06 -26.49
CA LEU A 170 -2.55 -13.73 -26.36
C LEU A 170 -2.77 -14.30 -24.96
N ILE A 171 -1.75 -14.95 -24.39
CA ILE A 171 -1.80 -15.51 -23.03
C ILE A 171 -2.05 -14.43 -22.00
N ILE A 172 -1.43 -13.26 -22.12
CA ILE A 172 -1.57 -12.15 -21.17
C ILE A 172 -2.91 -11.44 -21.35
N PHE A 173 -3.24 -11.01 -22.57
CA PHE A 173 -4.34 -10.08 -22.80
C PHE A 173 -5.73 -10.74 -22.78
N ILE A 174 -5.87 -12.01 -23.18
CA ILE A 174 -7.19 -12.68 -23.22
C ILE A 174 -7.81 -12.80 -21.81
N PRO A 175 -7.12 -13.33 -20.78
CA PRO A 175 -7.70 -13.45 -19.43
C PRO A 175 -7.57 -12.18 -18.58
N TYR A 176 -6.87 -11.12 -19.04
CA TYR A 176 -6.48 -9.94 -18.26
C TYR A 176 -7.63 -9.32 -17.47
N LYS A 177 -8.74 -8.96 -18.15
CA LYS A 177 -9.87 -8.29 -17.49
C LYS A 177 -10.47 -9.14 -16.38
N LYS A 178 -10.75 -10.42 -16.68
CA LYS A 178 -11.30 -11.37 -15.70
C LYS A 178 -10.32 -11.66 -14.56
N GLY A 179 -9.02 -11.70 -14.86
CA GLY A 179 -7.96 -11.84 -13.86
C GLY A 179 -7.96 -10.67 -12.88
N LEU A 180 -8.03 -9.44 -13.38
CA LEU A 180 -8.04 -8.25 -12.55
C LEU A 180 -9.32 -8.13 -11.71
N GLU A 181 -10.49 -8.37 -12.29
CA GLU A 181 -11.76 -8.34 -11.56
C GLU A 181 -11.77 -9.38 -10.44
N SER A 182 -11.38 -10.62 -10.73
CA SER A 182 -11.34 -11.68 -9.72
C SER A 182 -10.33 -11.42 -8.59
N ALA A 183 -9.20 -10.76 -8.86
CA ALA A 183 -8.26 -10.34 -7.83
C ALA A 183 -8.85 -9.25 -6.92
N LYS A 184 -9.62 -8.31 -7.47
CA LYS A 184 -10.32 -7.29 -6.70
C LYS A 184 -11.40 -7.88 -5.80
N ASP A 185 -12.15 -8.88 -6.30
CA ASP A 185 -13.16 -9.60 -5.52
C ASP A 185 -12.51 -10.34 -4.36
N GLU A 186 -11.43 -11.08 -4.61
CA GLU A 186 -10.66 -11.78 -3.57
C GLU A 186 -10.16 -10.82 -2.50
N CYS A 187 -9.56 -9.69 -2.90
CA CYS A 187 -9.12 -8.66 -1.98
C CYS A 187 -10.28 -8.09 -1.14
N THR A 188 -11.47 -7.93 -1.72
CA THR A 188 -12.64 -7.43 -1.02
C THR A 188 -13.13 -8.41 0.04
N GLU A 189 -13.26 -9.69 -0.31
CA GLU A 189 -13.70 -10.73 0.62
C GLU A 189 -12.69 -10.98 1.75
N LYS A 190 -11.39 -10.88 1.47
CA LYS A 190 -10.32 -10.92 2.49
C LYS A 190 -10.55 -9.84 3.57
N HIS A 191 -10.81 -8.60 3.15
CA HIS A 191 -11.07 -7.51 4.09
C HIS A 191 -12.38 -7.67 4.86
N ALA A 192 -13.41 -8.25 4.24
CA ALA A 192 -14.66 -8.52 4.92
C ALA A 192 -14.53 -9.54 6.07
N ILE A 193 -13.57 -10.48 5.97
CA ILE A 193 -13.24 -11.39 7.08
C ILE A 193 -12.54 -10.61 8.19
N GLY A 194 -11.51 -9.80 7.85
CA GLY A 194 -10.78 -8.98 8.82
C GLY A 194 -11.71 -8.05 9.61
N ALA A 195 -12.58 -7.32 8.92
CA ALA A 195 -13.56 -6.44 9.54
C ALA A 195 -14.50 -7.17 10.51
N TRP A 196 -14.93 -8.40 10.18
CA TRP A 196 -15.75 -9.19 11.08
C TRP A 196 -15.00 -9.66 12.33
N LEU A 197 -13.73 -10.04 12.19
CA LEU A 197 -12.90 -10.42 13.35
C LEU A 197 -12.66 -9.24 14.30
N GLU A 198 -12.50 -8.03 13.75
CA GLU A 198 -12.43 -6.80 14.56
C GLU A 198 -13.73 -6.50 15.27
N GLU A 199 -14.87 -6.65 14.59
CA GLU A 199 -16.19 -6.48 15.17
C GLU A 199 -16.42 -7.40 16.39
N ILE A 200 -15.93 -8.63 16.32
CA ILE A 200 -15.97 -9.58 17.44
C ILE A 200 -15.18 -9.05 18.66
N LEU A 201 -14.00 -8.47 18.42
CA LEU A 201 -13.14 -7.96 19.49
C LEU A 201 -13.70 -6.67 20.08
N ILE A 202 -14.26 -5.79 19.27
CA ILE A 202 -14.90 -4.55 19.72
C ILE A 202 -16.10 -4.88 20.61
N ASN A 203 -16.94 -5.84 20.18
CA ASN A 203 -18.13 -6.27 20.90
C ASN A 203 -17.90 -7.49 21.79
N ARG A 204 -16.69 -7.62 22.38
CA ARG A 204 -16.24 -8.79 23.14
C ARG A 204 -17.18 -9.22 24.27
N TYR A 205 -17.82 -8.28 24.93
CA TYR A 205 -18.78 -8.60 26.01
C TYR A 205 -20.04 -9.29 25.47
N LEU A 206 -20.56 -8.81 24.33
CA LEU A 206 -21.73 -9.41 23.67
C LEU A 206 -21.48 -10.88 23.29
N PHE A 207 -20.32 -11.14 22.69
CA PHE A 207 -20.01 -12.45 22.10
C PHE A 207 -19.45 -13.48 23.11
N LYS A 208 -19.32 -13.13 24.42
CA LYS A 208 -18.93 -14.11 25.48
C LYS A 208 -20.06 -15.00 25.92
N PHE A 209 -21.32 -14.69 25.62
CA PHE A 209 -22.45 -15.54 25.97
C PHE A 209 -22.57 -16.72 25.00
N ASP A 210 -22.74 -17.93 25.52
CA ASP A 210 -22.71 -19.18 24.74
C ASP A 210 -23.68 -19.23 23.56
N SER A 211 -24.85 -18.60 23.68
CA SER A 211 -25.85 -18.53 22.61
C SER A 211 -25.34 -17.81 21.36
N TYR A 212 -24.33 -16.94 21.49
CA TYR A 212 -23.79 -16.16 20.36
C TYR A 212 -22.56 -16.78 19.71
N GLN A 213 -21.85 -17.69 20.36
CA GLN A 213 -20.64 -18.31 19.79
C GLN A 213 -20.94 -19.04 18.48
N ASN A 214 -22.02 -19.82 18.42
CA ASN A 214 -22.45 -20.49 17.20
C ASN A 214 -22.82 -19.52 16.09
N TYR A 215 -23.42 -18.38 16.43
CA TYR A 215 -23.70 -17.31 15.47
C TYR A 215 -22.42 -16.72 14.88
N VAL A 216 -21.44 -16.40 15.73
CA VAL A 216 -20.14 -15.85 15.32
C VAL A 216 -19.45 -16.78 14.34
N VAL A 217 -19.32 -18.07 14.70
CA VAL A 217 -18.68 -19.09 13.84
C VAL A 217 -19.42 -19.22 12.50
N LYS A 218 -20.75 -19.24 12.51
CA LYS A 218 -21.57 -19.31 11.28
C LYS A 218 -21.36 -18.08 10.38
N GLN A 219 -21.19 -16.89 10.94
CA GLN A 219 -20.92 -15.67 10.15
C GLN A 219 -19.51 -15.70 9.56
N VAL A 220 -18.50 -16.16 10.32
CA VAL A 220 -17.13 -16.34 9.78
C VAL A 220 -17.15 -17.36 8.65
N ASP A 221 -17.81 -18.51 8.85
CA ASP A 221 -17.91 -19.56 7.82
C ASP A 221 -18.54 -19.02 6.53
N LYS A 222 -19.64 -18.27 6.62
CA LYS A 222 -20.25 -17.63 5.47
C LYS A 222 -19.30 -16.72 4.69
N LYS A 223 -18.52 -15.91 5.42
CA LYS A 223 -17.51 -15.02 4.80
C LYS A 223 -16.34 -15.80 4.19
N LEU A 224 -15.90 -16.88 4.85
CA LEU A 224 -14.88 -17.78 4.33
C LEU A 224 -15.34 -18.48 3.04
N VAL A 225 -16.59 -18.94 2.97
CA VAL A 225 -17.16 -19.51 1.74
C VAL A 225 -17.12 -18.48 0.59
N SER A 226 -17.51 -17.22 0.86
CA SER A 226 -17.43 -16.14 -0.14
C SER A 226 -16.00 -15.89 -0.60
N PHE A 227 -15.05 -15.81 0.34
CA PHE A 227 -13.62 -15.65 0.03
C PHE A 227 -13.08 -16.81 -0.81
N LEU A 228 -13.37 -18.06 -0.42
CA LEU A 228 -12.93 -19.23 -1.18
C LEU A 228 -13.50 -19.26 -2.60
N LYS A 229 -14.75 -18.81 -2.78
CA LYS A 229 -15.36 -18.67 -4.11
C LYS A 229 -14.62 -17.62 -4.95
N ALA A 230 -14.30 -16.46 -4.39
CA ALA A 230 -13.53 -15.40 -5.06
C ALA A 230 -12.10 -15.88 -5.37
N ARG A 231 -11.39 -16.50 -4.39
CA ARG A 231 -10.06 -17.09 -4.58
C ARG A 231 -10.04 -18.15 -5.67
N ASN A 232 -11.00 -19.06 -5.69
CA ASN A 232 -11.10 -20.08 -6.73
C ASN A 232 -11.35 -19.46 -8.11
N SER A 233 -12.14 -18.39 -8.19
CA SER A 233 -12.35 -17.64 -9.44
C SER A 233 -11.03 -17.03 -9.94
N HIS A 234 -10.28 -16.38 -9.04
CA HIS A 234 -8.98 -15.79 -9.37
C HIS A 234 -7.96 -16.87 -9.75
N PHE A 235 -7.84 -17.92 -8.96
CA PHE A 235 -6.94 -19.05 -9.22
C PHE A 235 -7.17 -19.69 -10.59
N LYS A 236 -8.43 -19.83 -11.02
CA LYS A 236 -8.74 -20.33 -12.37
C LYS A 236 -8.15 -19.44 -13.48
N GLN A 237 -8.08 -18.13 -13.29
CA GLN A 237 -7.45 -17.25 -14.28
C GLN A 237 -5.92 -17.41 -14.26
N LEU A 238 -5.30 -17.52 -13.08
CA LEU A 238 -3.87 -17.79 -12.96
C LEU A 238 -3.47 -19.11 -13.59
N VAL A 239 -4.27 -20.17 -13.38
CA VAL A 239 -4.07 -21.47 -14.04
C VAL A 239 -4.14 -21.36 -15.55
N LYS A 240 -5.06 -20.57 -16.12
CA LYS A 240 -5.12 -20.35 -17.57
C LYS A 240 -3.85 -19.72 -18.12
N HIS A 241 -3.30 -18.71 -17.43
CA HIS A 241 -2.02 -18.12 -17.79
C HIS A 241 -0.90 -19.17 -17.72
N GLN A 242 -0.85 -19.94 -16.64
CA GLN A 242 0.19 -20.95 -16.44
C GLN A 242 0.15 -22.06 -17.50
N VAL A 243 -1.06 -22.58 -17.80
CA VAL A 243 -1.25 -23.57 -18.88
C VAL A 243 -0.85 -22.98 -20.23
N GLY A 244 -1.22 -21.73 -20.52
CA GLY A 244 -0.81 -21.03 -21.73
C GLY A 244 0.70 -20.93 -21.88
N PHE A 245 1.42 -20.51 -20.82
CA PHE A 245 2.87 -20.40 -20.84
C PHE A 245 3.57 -21.75 -20.94
N TYR A 246 3.08 -22.81 -20.29
CA TYR A 246 3.64 -24.15 -20.45
C TYR A 246 3.42 -24.70 -21.85
N SER A 247 2.24 -24.48 -22.42
CA SER A 247 1.94 -24.89 -23.81
C SER A 247 2.83 -24.15 -24.80
N LEU A 248 3.00 -22.83 -24.62
CA LEU A 248 3.91 -22.03 -25.44
C LEU A 248 5.34 -22.50 -25.29
N SER A 249 5.77 -22.87 -24.07
CA SER A 249 7.10 -23.42 -23.81
C SER A 249 7.35 -24.71 -24.57
N ALA A 250 6.40 -25.63 -24.55
CA ALA A 250 6.51 -26.91 -25.26
C ALA A 250 6.60 -26.71 -26.78
N LEU A 251 5.71 -25.84 -27.32
CA LEU A 251 5.73 -25.51 -28.75
C LEU A 251 7.01 -24.79 -29.16
N ALA A 252 7.48 -23.83 -28.39
CA ALA A 252 8.70 -23.08 -28.64
C ALA A 252 9.94 -24.01 -28.67
N GLY A 253 10.05 -24.92 -27.68
CA GLY A 253 11.14 -25.89 -27.62
C GLY A 253 11.15 -26.82 -28.82
N SER A 254 10.02 -27.38 -29.16
CA SER A 254 9.90 -28.29 -30.33
C SER A 254 10.19 -27.56 -31.65
N LEU A 255 9.66 -26.33 -31.82
CA LEU A 255 9.86 -25.56 -33.04
C LEU A 255 11.34 -25.13 -33.21
N LEU A 256 11.99 -24.64 -32.16
CA LEU A 256 13.38 -24.19 -32.25
C LEU A 256 14.31 -25.37 -32.56
N LEU A 257 14.10 -26.49 -31.89
CA LEU A 257 14.91 -27.71 -32.14
C LEU A 257 14.73 -28.22 -33.57
N GLY A 258 13.49 -28.24 -34.06
CA GLY A 258 13.17 -28.64 -35.43
C GLY A 258 13.73 -27.69 -36.48
N LEU A 259 13.49 -26.38 -36.35
CA LEU A 259 14.03 -25.34 -37.24
C LEU A 259 15.54 -25.25 -37.18
N GLY A 260 16.11 -25.26 -35.98
CA GLY A 260 17.56 -25.18 -35.79
C GLY A 260 18.28 -26.42 -36.39
N GLY A 261 17.74 -27.61 -36.15
CA GLY A 261 18.25 -28.85 -36.75
C GLY A 261 18.15 -28.83 -38.28
N TYR A 262 17.03 -28.39 -38.85
CA TYR A 262 16.87 -28.23 -40.29
C TYR A 262 17.91 -27.27 -40.88
N LEU A 263 18.14 -26.12 -40.24
CA LEU A 263 19.12 -25.12 -40.70
C LEU A 263 20.56 -25.62 -40.61
N VAL A 264 20.90 -26.41 -39.61
CA VAL A 264 22.24 -27.04 -39.47
C VAL A 264 22.46 -28.08 -40.57
N ILE A 265 21.48 -28.96 -40.83
CA ILE A 265 21.57 -29.95 -41.89
C ILE A 265 21.79 -29.30 -43.27
N ASN A 266 21.13 -28.15 -43.51
CA ASN A 266 21.29 -27.39 -44.74
C ASN A 266 22.54 -26.46 -44.76
N ASN A 267 23.44 -26.56 -43.78
CA ASN A 267 24.65 -25.73 -43.64
C ASN A 267 24.35 -24.19 -43.58
N GLN A 268 23.14 -23.80 -43.12
CA GLN A 268 22.73 -22.41 -42.97
C GLN A 268 22.97 -21.90 -41.54
N LEU A 269 23.23 -22.78 -40.58
CA LEU A 269 23.54 -22.49 -39.19
C LEU A 269 24.74 -23.31 -38.73
N SER A 270 25.67 -22.73 -37.96
CA SER A 270 26.75 -23.46 -37.32
C SER A 270 26.27 -24.25 -36.10
N LEU A 271 26.97 -25.30 -35.73
CA LEU A 271 26.71 -26.05 -34.49
C LEU A 271 26.77 -25.13 -33.24
N GLY A 272 27.72 -24.19 -33.23
CA GLY A 272 27.84 -23.23 -32.13
C GLY A 272 26.63 -22.30 -32.04
N GLN A 273 26.09 -21.84 -33.18
CA GLN A 273 24.87 -21.05 -33.20
C GLN A 273 23.65 -21.84 -32.75
N LEU A 274 23.55 -23.14 -33.10
CA LEU A 274 22.45 -23.98 -32.61
C LEU A 274 22.50 -24.12 -31.08
N VAL A 275 23.67 -24.40 -30.51
CA VAL A 275 23.84 -24.51 -29.05
C VAL A 275 23.53 -23.20 -28.37
N ALA A 276 23.96 -22.07 -28.90
CA ALA A 276 23.62 -20.78 -28.35
C ALA A 276 22.11 -20.50 -28.41
N SER A 277 21.45 -20.87 -29.53
CA SER A 277 19.98 -20.73 -29.67
C SER A 277 19.22 -21.55 -28.63
N GLU A 278 19.69 -22.79 -28.32
CA GLU A 278 19.12 -23.63 -27.27
C GLU A 278 19.30 -23.03 -25.86
N ILE A 279 20.42 -22.38 -25.58
CA ILE A 279 20.67 -21.70 -24.30
C ILE A 279 19.75 -20.49 -24.19
N VAL A 280 19.59 -19.70 -25.25
CA VAL A 280 18.62 -18.57 -25.30
C VAL A 280 17.20 -19.06 -25.08
N LEU A 281 16.81 -20.15 -25.75
CA LEU A 281 15.52 -20.79 -25.53
C LEU A 281 15.33 -21.18 -24.06
N GLY A 282 16.32 -21.80 -23.44
CA GLY A 282 16.29 -22.17 -22.02
C GLY A 282 15.97 -20.95 -21.12
N ALA A 283 16.57 -19.79 -21.41
CA ALA A 283 16.27 -18.52 -20.73
C ALA A 283 14.83 -18.03 -20.98
N LEU A 284 14.32 -18.15 -22.23
CA LEU A 284 12.93 -17.82 -22.56
C LEU A 284 11.93 -18.74 -21.84
N LEU A 285 12.20 -20.06 -21.80
CA LEU A 285 11.36 -21.03 -21.08
C LEU A 285 11.33 -20.74 -19.57
N TYR A 286 12.46 -20.34 -19.00
CA TYR A 286 12.52 -19.88 -17.62
C TYR A 286 11.66 -18.63 -17.40
N ALA A 287 11.74 -17.64 -18.29
CA ALA A 287 10.92 -16.44 -18.23
C ALA A 287 9.42 -16.78 -18.28
N PHE A 288 8.99 -17.69 -19.18
CA PHE A 288 7.59 -18.12 -19.29
C PHE A 288 7.07 -18.74 -17.99
N LYS A 289 7.84 -19.58 -17.33
CA LYS A 289 7.48 -20.15 -16.03
C LYS A 289 7.28 -19.09 -14.95
N ARG A 290 8.05 -18.00 -15.02
CA ARG A 290 7.98 -16.88 -14.08
C ARG A 290 6.85 -15.88 -14.38
N PHE A 291 6.43 -15.73 -15.62
CA PHE A 291 5.39 -14.76 -15.99
C PHE A 291 4.05 -15.02 -15.30
N GLY A 292 3.69 -16.26 -15.00
CA GLY A 292 2.49 -16.57 -14.23
C GLY A 292 2.50 -15.90 -12.86
N ALA A 293 3.59 -16.02 -12.11
CA ALA A 293 3.75 -15.39 -10.80
C ALA A 293 3.87 -13.85 -10.90
N LEU A 294 4.47 -13.33 -11.98
CA LEU A 294 4.54 -11.88 -12.21
C LEU A 294 3.16 -11.29 -12.53
N LEU A 295 2.31 -12.02 -13.23
CA LEU A 295 0.92 -11.61 -13.49
C LEU A 295 0.09 -11.61 -12.21
N GLU A 296 0.25 -12.61 -11.33
CA GLU A 296 -0.37 -12.62 -9.99
C GLU A 296 0.06 -11.36 -9.21
N ASN A 297 1.38 -11.10 -9.08
CA ASN A 297 1.87 -9.87 -8.43
C ASN A 297 1.32 -8.60 -9.08
N PHE A 298 1.13 -8.57 -10.39
CA PHE A 298 0.55 -7.42 -11.08
C PHE A 298 -0.93 -7.22 -10.73
N TYR A 299 -1.71 -8.29 -10.67
CA TYR A 299 -3.12 -8.24 -10.26
C TYR A 299 -3.25 -7.81 -8.80
N ASP A 300 -2.45 -8.38 -7.91
CA ASP A 300 -2.39 -8.02 -6.49
C ASP A 300 -2.03 -6.55 -6.31
N LEU A 301 -1.00 -6.06 -7.02
CA LEU A 301 -0.61 -4.65 -6.99
C LEU A 301 -1.78 -3.73 -7.39
N LYS A 302 -2.48 -4.07 -8.48
CA LYS A 302 -3.62 -3.27 -8.97
C LYS A 302 -4.80 -3.31 -8.01
N ALA A 303 -5.16 -4.47 -7.47
CA ALA A 303 -6.25 -4.63 -6.53
C ALA A 303 -5.97 -3.89 -5.21
N SER A 304 -4.78 -4.07 -4.64
CA SER A 304 -4.35 -3.42 -3.40
C SER A 304 -4.20 -1.91 -3.55
N ALA A 305 -3.68 -1.44 -4.70
CA ALA A 305 -3.57 -0.02 -5.00
C ALA A 305 -4.94 0.66 -5.06
N GLU A 306 -5.92 0.07 -5.72
CA GLU A 306 -7.29 0.60 -5.80
C GLU A 306 -7.97 0.66 -4.43
N LYS A 307 -7.73 -0.36 -3.58
CA LYS A 307 -8.27 -0.36 -2.20
C LYS A 307 -7.65 0.74 -1.34
N LEU A 308 -6.35 0.95 -1.47
CA LEU A 308 -5.65 2.03 -0.76
C LEU A 308 -6.08 3.41 -1.30
N GLU A 309 -6.23 3.56 -2.61
CA GLU A 309 -6.68 4.80 -3.24
C GLU A 309 -8.05 5.23 -2.73
N LYS A 310 -8.98 4.30 -2.52
CA LYS A 310 -10.30 4.60 -1.93
C LYS A 310 -10.20 5.28 -0.57
N VAL A 311 -9.25 4.88 0.28
CA VAL A 311 -9.00 5.56 1.56
C VAL A 311 -8.33 6.91 1.36
N LEU A 312 -7.36 6.96 0.44
CA LEU A 312 -6.63 8.20 0.15
C LEU A 312 -7.48 9.26 -0.58
N THR A 313 -8.64 8.90 -1.10
CA THR A 313 -9.58 9.83 -1.77
C THR A 313 -10.77 10.21 -0.92
N LEU A 314 -10.88 9.68 0.32
CA LEU A 314 -11.94 10.07 1.25
C LEU A 314 -11.91 11.58 1.48
N PRO A 315 -13.08 12.24 1.62
CA PRO A 315 -13.14 13.66 1.87
C PRO A 315 -12.47 14.03 3.20
N LEU A 316 -11.66 15.07 3.14
CA LEU A 316 -11.00 15.66 4.30
C LEU A 316 -11.80 16.87 4.77
N GLU A 317 -11.64 17.22 6.03
CA GLU A 317 -12.11 18.49 6.53
C GLU A 317 -11.53 19.64 5.69
N ASN A 318 -12.35 20.63 5.40
CA ASN A 318 -11.94 21.76 4.56
C ASN A 318 -11.17 22.79 5.41
N THR A 319 -9.96 22.44 5.83
CA THR A 319 -9.06 23.33 6.55
C THR A 319 -8.29 24.19 5.55
N ALA A 320 -8.81 25.36 5.19
CA ALA A 320 -8.04 26.32 4.43
C ALA A 320 -7.00 27.00 5.36
N PRO A 321 -5.74 27.16 4.92
CA PRO A 321 -4.68 27.71 5.77
C PRO A 321 -4.71 29.26 5.91
N GLU A 322 -5.80 29.92 5.60
CA GLU A 322 -5.92 31.35 5.82
C GLU A 322 -6.22 31.63 7.29
N PHE A 323 -5.18 31.98 8.00
CA PHE A 323 -5.17 32.32 9.40
C PHE A 323 -5.47 33.82 9.58
N ASP A 324 -6.57 34.15 10.25
CA ASP A 324 -6.83 35.53 10.69
C ASP A 324 -6.21 35.73 12.08
N ALA A 325 -5.07 36.40 12.14
CA ALA A 325 -4.36 36.67 13.38
C ALA A 325 -5.18 37.40 14.45
N ARG A 326 -6.29 38.04 14.06
CA ARG A 326 -7.20 38.71 14.98
C ARG A 326 -8.03 37.74 15.85
N LEU A 327 -8.13 36.48 15.45
CA LEU A 327 -8.78 35.43 16.23
C LEU A 327 -7.88 34.85 17.32
N LEU A 328 -6.57 35.17 17.33
CA LEU A 328 -5.63 34.82 18.42
C LEU A 328 -5.80 35.70 19.67
N SER A 329 -6.62 36.75 19.64
CA SER A 329 -6.99 37.48 20.86
C SER A 329 -7.72 36.53 21.81
N PRO A 330 -7.54 36.63 23.14
CA PRO A 330 -8.26 35.76 24.05
C PRO A 330 -9.75 35.78 23.70
N LEU A 331 -10.33 34.62 23.63
CA LEU A 331 -11.70 34.39 23.22
C LEU A 331 -12.61 35.07 24.26
N GLN A 332 -13.25 36.20 23.90
CA GLN A 332 -14.08 36.98 24.79
C GLN A 332 -15.55 36.73 24.55
N LEU A 333 -15.95 36.52 23.30
CA LEU A 333 -17.34 36.44 22.91
C LEU A 333 -17.51 35.44 21.75
N ILE A 334 -18.43 34.51 21.90
CA ILE A 334 -18.95 33.70 20.81
C ILE A 334 -20.43 34.02 20.66
N GLU A 335 -20.81 34.51 19.51
CA GLU A 335 -22.20 34.69 19.12
C GLU A 335 -22.61 33.58 18.18
N PHE A 336 -23.76 32.98 18.41
CA PHE A 336 -24.29 31.97 17.49
C PHE A 336 -25.80 32.16 17.30
N GLN A 337 -26.24 31.86 16.10
CA GLN A 337 -27.64 31.93 15.72
C GLN A 337 -28.05 30.62 15.09
N ILE A 338 -29.04 29.98 15.68
CA ILE A 338 -29.67 28.76 15.18
C ILE A 338 -30.97 29.17 14.47
N PRO A 339 -31.35 28.56 13.34
CA PRO A 339 -32.53 28.96 12.56
C PRO A 339 -33.85 29.05 13.36
N SER A 340 -33.97 28.32 14.47
CA SER A 340 -35.17 28.21 15.30
C SER A 340 -35.04 28.86 16.67
N VAL A 341 -33.94 29.57 16.97
CA VAL A 341 -33.64 30.17 18.28
C VAL A 341 -33.14 31.60 18.09
N GLU A 342 -33.45 32.51 19.02
CA GLU A 342 -32.87 33.85 19.04
C GLU A 342 -31.34 33.78 19.18
N LYS A 343 -30.67 34.85 18.73
CA LYS A 343 -29.22 35.00 18.83
C LYS A 343 -28.75 34.77 20.26
N ALA A 344 -27.90 33.76 20.47
CA ALA A 344 -27.33 33.47 21.77
C ALA A 344 -25.87 33.92 21.82
N THR A 345 -25.41 34.33 22.99
CA THR A 345 -24.06 34.80 23.23
C THR A 345 -23.43 34.05 24.38
N LEU A 346 -22.20 33.58 24.16
CA LEU A 346 -21.36 32.98 25.17
C LEU A 346 -20.20 33.95 25.45
N SER A 347 -20.09 34.44 26.66
CA SER A 347 -19.00 35.34 27.09
C SER A 347 -18.21 34.75 28.24
N TYR A 348 -16.96 35.21 28.40
CA TYR A 348 -16.11 34.76 29.49
C TYR A 348 -16.77 34.96 30.84
N GLY A 349 -16.79 33.91 31.67
CA GLY A 349 -17.40 33.95 33.01
C GLY A 349 -18.92 33.74 33.06
N ASN A 350 -19.64 33.74 31.95
CA ASN A 350 -21.07 33.50 31.90
C ASN A 350 -21.40 32.15 31.23
N PRO A 351 -21.70 31.09 31.99
CA PRO A 351 -22.04 29.81 31.42
C PRO A 351 -23.40 29.86 30.69
N LEU A 352 -23.49 29.20 29.56
CA LEU A 352 -24.72 29.02 28.79
C LEU A 352 -25.18 27.57 28.90
N LEU A 353 -26.45 27.39 29.32
CA LEU A 353 -27.09 26.10 29.35
C LEU A 353 -27.91 25.90 28.08
N VAL A 354 -27.64 24.86 27.35
CA VAL A 354 -28.37 24.48 26.12
C VAL A 354 -29.13 23.20 26.38
N PHE A 355 -30.43 23.22 26.13
CA PHE A 355 -31.30 22.05 26.27
C PHE A 355 -31.90 21.68 24.91
N SER A 356 -32.02 20.40 24.65
CA SER A 356 -32.73 19.85 23.50
C SER A 356 -33.56 18.66 23.90
N GLU A 357 -34.74 18.51 23.31
CA GLU A 357 -35.57 17.33 23.47
C GLU A 357 -34.94 16.07 22.85
N LYS A 358 -34.02 16.26 21.87
CA LYS A 358 -33.35 15.18 21.17
C LYS A 358 -31.84 15.31 21.33
N THR A 359 -31.24 14.30 21.96
CA THR A 359 -29.78 14.22 22.18
C THR A 359 -28.97 14.36 20.86
N GLU A 360 -29.49 13.83 19.75
CA GLU A 360 -28.85 13.92 18.45
C GLU A 360 -28.73 15.37 17.94
N GLN A 361 -29.71 16.20 18.23
CA GLN A 361 -29.69 17.62 17.86
C GLN A 361 -28.66 18.39 18.67
N LEU A 362 -28.53 18.07 19.96
CA LEU A 362 -27.53 18.68 20.84
C LEU A 362 -26.13 18.29 20.39
N GLN A 363 -25.91 17.03 20.09
CA GLN A 363 -24.62 16.55 19.59
C GLN A 363 -24.27 17.19 18.24
N LYS A 364 -25.24 17.26 17.30
CA LYS A 364 -25.06 17.94 16.02
C LYS A 364 -24.68 19.42 16.24
N PHE A 365 -25.36 20.11 17.12
CA PHE A 365 -25.06 21.51 17.45
C PHE A 365 -23.64 21.69 17.99
N ILE A 366 -23.20 20.83 18.92
CA ILE A 366 -21.84 20.86 19.48
C ILE A 366 -20.80 20.61 18.39
N GLU A 367 -21.03 19.62 17.54
CA GLU A 367 -20.12 19.30 16.44
C GLU A 367 -20.04 20.43 15.40
N GLU A 368 -21.15 21.13 15.13
CA GLU A 368 -21.18 22.31 14.26
C GLU A 368 -20.47 23.50 14.92
N LEU A 369 -20.70 23.75 16.21
CA LEU A 369 -20.06 24.82 16.98
C LEU A 369 -18.53 24.65 17.00
N LEU A 370 -18.04 23.42 17.09
CA LEU A 370 -16.61 23.08 17.04
C LEU A 370 -16.06 22.95 15.61
N GLY A 371 -16.91 23.19 14.61
CA GLY A 371 -16.54 23.05 13.21
C GLY A 371 -16.17 21.64 12.79
N LEU A 372 -16.69 20.63 13.48
CA LEU A 372 -16.46 19.22 13.19
C LEU A 372 -17.36 18.68 12.07
N ARG A 373 -18.43 19.39 11.71
CA ARG A 373 -19.33 19.06 10.60
C ARG A 373 -19.23 20.07 9.47
N ASP A 374 -19.51 19.59 8.25
CA ASP A 374 -19.45 20.39 7.03
C ASP A 374 -20.69 21.25 6.78
N SER A 375 -21.85 20.88 7.29
CA SER A 375 -23.09 21.65 7.21
C SER A 375 -23.17 22.63 8.39
N LEU A 376 -23.23 23.92 8.10
CA LEU A 376 -23.48 24.94 9.10
C LEU A 376 -24.95 25.38 8.99
N ASP A 377 -25.82 24.76 9.78
CA ASP A 377 -27.15 25.30 10.06
C ASP A 377 -27.07 26.43 11.11
N VAL A 378 -25.88 26.63 11.69
CA VAL A 378 -25.61 27.65 12.73
C VAL A 378 -24.66 28.69 12.17
N SER A 379 -25.03 29.96 12.23
CA SER A 379 -24.10 31.08 11.99
C SER A 379 -23.35 31.41 13.28
N ILE A 380 -22.04 31.45 13.20
CA ILE A 380 -21.14 31.69 14.35
C ILE A 380 -20.33 32.94 14.08
N ALA A 381 -20.17 33.81 15.09
CA ALA A 381 -19.20 34.88 15.08
C ALA A 381 -18.34 34.81 16.36
N ILE A 382 -17.05 34.98 16.20
CA ILE A 382 -16.06 34.94 17.29
C ILE A 382 -15.48 36.33 17.41
N ASN A 383 -15.62 36.97 18.60
CA ASN A 383 -15.20 38.37 18.84
C ASN A 383 -15.71 39.32 17.74
N ASN A 384 -16.99 39.21 17.37
CA ASN A 384 -17.66 39.95 16.28
C ASN A 384 -17.12 39.68 14.86
N ILE A 385 -16.25 38.70 14.68
CA ILE A 385 -15.76 38.29 13.35
C ILE A 385 -16.58 37.07 12.91
N PRO A 386 -17.28 37.12 11.77
CA PRO A 386 -18.02 35.98 11.28
C PRO A 386 -17.09 34.75 11.12
N TYR A 387 -17.47 33.67 11.75
CA TYR A 387 -16.73 32.41 11.62
C TYR A 387 -16.91 31.90 10.20
N ASN A 388 -15.78 31.65 9.58
CA ASN A 388 -15.73 30.87 8.36
C ASN A 388 -14.80 29.68 8.58
N ARG A 389 -14.89 28.64 7.73
CA ARG A 389 -14.06 27.44 7.84
C ARG A 389 -12.56 27.69 7.78
N LYS A 390 -12.14 28.84 7.26
CA LYS A 390 -10.72 29.23 7.22
C LYS A 390 -10.15 29.45 8.63
N ASN A 391 -11.02 29.73 9.60
CA ASN A 391 -10.66 30.01 11.00
C ASN A 391 -10.80 28.78 11.93
N LEU A 392 -11.04 27.59 11.36
CA LEU A 392 -11.30 26.36 12.13
C LEU A 392 -10.17 26.01 13.09
N ILE A 393 -8.92 26.16 12.67
CA ILE A 393 -7.75 25.85 13.49
C ILE A 393 -7.73 26.77 14.73
N ALA A 394 -7.92 28.07 14.52
CA ALA A 394 -7.95 29.04 15.62
C ALA A 394 -9.08 28.77 16.62
N LEU A 395 -10.26 28.36 16.13
CA LEU A 395 -11.35 27.95 17.02
C LEU A 395 -10.97 26.76 17.90
N ARG A 396 -10.41 25.72 17.31
CA ARG A 396 -10.02 24.50 18.02
C ARG A 396 -8.85 24.69 18.98
N GLU A 397 -7.97 25.66 18.74
CA GLU A 397 -6.89 26.01 19.68
C GLU A 397 -7.42 26.66 20.97
N HIS A 398 -8.62 27.28 20.93
CA HIS A 398 -9.22 27.97 22.06
C HIS A 398 -10.46 27.27 22.64
N THR A 399 -10.81 26.10 22.12
CA THR A 399 -11.97 25.33 22.58
C THR A 399 -11.56 23.91 22.94
N SER A 400 -12.17 23.36 23.97
CA SER A 400 -12.06 21.95 24.30
C SER A 400 -13.44 21.33 24.50
N LEU A 401 -13.60 20.11 24.06
CA LEU A 401 -14.81 19.32 24.25
C LEU A 401 -14.60 18.37 25.44
N ILE A 402 -15.37 18.59 26.50
CA ILE A 402 -15.42 17.67 27.64
C ILE A 402 -16.70 16.84 27.49
N GLY A 403 -16.55 15.55 27.32
CA GLY A 403 -17.65 14.60 27.08
C GLY A 403 -17.26 13.19 27.47
N GLU A 404 -17.64 12.20 26.68
CA GLU A 404 -17.18 10.83 26.90
C GLU A 404 -15.66 10.79 26.77
N PRO A 405 -14.95 10.27 27.80
CA PRO A 405 -13.48 10.27 27.80
C PRO A 405 -12.94 9.41 26.68
N GLN A 406 -12.05 9.98 25.88
CA GLN A 406 -11.36 9.30 24.78
C GLN A 406 -9.88 9.20 25.09
N TRP A 407 -9.39 7.97 25.17
CA TRP A 407 -8.02 7.64 25.51
C TRP A 407 -7.42 6.73 24.45
N PHE A 408 -6.15 6.92 24.16
CA PHE A 408 -5.41 5.98 23.33
C PHE A 408 -4.52 5.06 24.18
N ALA A 409 -4.23 3.87 23.67
CA ALA A 409 -3.31 2.93 24.30
C ALA A 409 -1.90 3.53 24.36
N GLY A 410 -1.45 3.89 25.56
CA GLY A 410 -0.19 4.61 25.78
C GLY A 410 0.05 4.84 27.26
N SER A 411 1.08 5.63 27.62
CA SER A 411 1.31 6.03 29.00
C SER A 411 0.26 7.07 29.46
N ILE A 412 0.08 7.16 30.76
CA ILE A 412 -0.75 8.22 31.34
C ILE A 412 -0.18 9.59 30.94
N TYR A 413 1.14 9.73 30.99
CA TYR A 413 1.83 10.97 30.59
C TYR A 413 1.52 11.36 29.14
N ASP A 414 1.63 10.42 28.19
CA ASP A 414 1.37 10.69 26.78
C ASP A 414 -0.07 11.19 26.54
N ASN A 415 -1.04 10.61 27.24
CA ASN A 415 -2.46 11.00 27.15
C ASN A 415 -2.74 12.38 27.77
N LEU A 416 -2.02 12.75 28.85
CA LEU A 416 -2.17 14.06 29.48
C LEU A 416 -1.51 15.18 28.66
N VAL A 417 -0.35 14.91 28.09
CA VAL A 417 0.45 15.95 27.44
C VAL A 417 0.09 16.14 25.97
N LEU A 418 -0.31 15.06 25.26
CA LEU A 418 -0.62 15.08 23.82
C LEU A 418 0.41 15.87 22.99
N ASN A 419 1.68 15.76 23.33
CA ASN A 419 2.79 16.49 22.68
C ASN A 419 2.76 18.03 22.81
N HIS A 420 2.05 18.59 23.78
CA HIS A 420 2.18 19.99 24.14
C HIS A 420 3.60 20.26 24.68
N ARG A 421 4.41 20.99 23.89
CA ARG A 421 5.86 21.16 24.13
C ARG A 421 6.23 21.91 25.42
N ASN A 422 5.27 22.58 26.05
CA ASN A 422 5.49 23.47 27.20
C ASN A 422 4.75 23.06 28.46
N VAL A 423 4.32 21.80 28.57
CA VAL A 423 3.65 21.35 29.79
C VAL A 423 4.72 21.03 30.84
N ASP A 424 4.77 21.85 31.90
CA ASP A 424 5.64 21.59 33.02
C ASP A 424 5.12 20.34 33.79
N SER A 425 6.04 19.41 34.05
CA SER A 425 5.72 18.22 34.86
C SER A 425 5.18 18.57 36.23
N HIS A 426 5.60 19.69 36.80
CA HIS A 426 5.12 20.20 38.07
C HIS A 426 3.63 20.59 37.99
N ALA A 427 3.26 21.28 36.92
CA ALA A 427 1.85 21.65 36.67
C ALA A 427 0.92 20.43 36.54
N ILE A 428 1.41 19.37 35.88
CA ILE A 428 0.65 18.09 35.80
C ILE A 428 0.43 17.51 37.21
N LEU A 429 1.47 17.46 38.02
CA LEU A 429 1.38 16.90 39.37
C LEU A 429 0.46 17.73 40.28
N GLU A 430 0.46 19.05 40.14
CA GLU A 430 -0.46 19.92 40.89
C GLU A 430 -1.92 19.66 40.49
N GLN A 431 -2.21 19.54 39.20
CA GLN A 431 -3.56 19.20 38.73
C GLN A 431 -4.01 17.83 39.21
N LEU A 432 -3.16 16.81 39.09
CA LEU A 432 -3.47 15.47 39.58
C LEU A 432 -3.73 15.43 41.09
N LYS A 433 -3.04 16.30 41.85
CA LYS A 433 -3.28 16.46 43.29
C LYS A 433 -4.64 17.09 43.56
N GLN A 434 -5.05 18.11 42.80
CA GLN A 434 -6.38 18.73 42.91
C GLN A 434 -7.52 17.74 42.67
N PHE A 435 -7.33 16.82 41.73
CA PHE A 435 -8.30 15.75 41.41
C PHE A 435 -8.14 14.49 42.27
N ASN A 436 -7.26 14.48 43.29
CA ASN A 436 -6.97 13.33 44.15
C ASN A 436 -6.49 12.06 43.41
N LEU A 437 -5.82 12.23 42.26
CA LEU A 437 -5.34 11.11 41.41
C LEU A 437 -3.86 10.77 41.67
N ILE A 438 -3.13 11.61 42.39
CA ILE A 438 -1.67 11.49 42.57
C ILE A 438 -1.28 10.19 43.26
N ASP A 439 -1.97 9.82 44.36
CA ASP A 439 -1.67 8.61 45.14
C ASP A 439 -1.99 7.35 44.35
N LYS A 440 -3.07 7.38 43.57
CA LYS A 440 -3.47 6.30 42.70
C LYS A 440 -2.44 6.05 41.61
N ILE A 441 -1.97 7.11 40.96
CA ILE A 441 -0.95 7.03 39.92
C ILE A 441 0.41 6.63 40.51
N ALA A 442 0.80 7.13 41.67
CA ALA A 442 2.02 6.74 42.38
C ALA A 442 2.03 5.26 42.77
N GLY A 443 0.86 4.68 43.01
CA GLY A 443 0.70 3.23 43.29
C GLY A 443 0.84 2.32 42.06
N LEU A 444 0.90 2.89 40.86
CA LEU A 444 1.12 2.11 39.62
C LEU A 444 2.62 1.81 39.43
N PRO A 445 2.97 0.69 38.75
CA PRO A 445 4.37 0.21 38.64
C PRO A 445 5.37 1.28 38.12
N ASP A 446 4.98 2.08 37.15
CA ASP A 446 5.83 3.10 36.51
C ASP A 446 5.25 4.52 36.69
N GLY A 447 4.34 4.74 37.66
CA GLY A 447 3.68 6.01 37.90
C GLY A 447 3.04 6.58 36.62
N LEU A 448 3.35 7.83 36.25
CA LEU A 448 2.85 8.48 35.04
C LEU A 448 3.28 7.79 33.73
N GLN A 449 4.37 7.02 33.73
CA GLN A 449 4.86 6.29 32.55
C GLN A 449 4.19 4.93 32.40
N THR A 450 3.31 4.55 33.34
CA THR A 450 2.54 3.29 33.24
C THR A 450 1.73 3.28 31.96
N LYS A 451 1.93 2.24 31.14
CA LYS A 451 1.17 2.03 29.89
C LYS A 451 -0.15 1.35 30.20
N ILE A 452 -1.24 1.94 29.77
CA ILE A 452 -2.59 1.45 29.97
C ILE A 452 -3.23 1.17 28.61
N TYR A 453 -3.76 -0.05 28.47
CA TYR A 453 -4.47 -0.50 27.26
C TYR A 453 -5.99 -0.40 27.42
N GLU A 454 -6.51 -0.67 28.63
CA GLU A 454 -7.91 -0.54 29.00
C GLU A 454 -8.04 0.39 30.21
N TRP A 455 -8.31 1.66 29.96
CA TRP A 455 -8.33 2.71 30.98
C TRP A 455 -9.38 2.46 32.08
N GLN A 456 -10.53 1.89 31.72
CA GLN A 456 -11.62 1.54 32.66
C GLN A 456 -11.23 0.48 33.70
N THR A 457 -10.13 -0.23 33.51
CA THR A 457 -9.62 -1.19 34.50
C THR A 457 -8.84 -0.50 35.62
N VAL A 458 -8.31 0.70 35.35
CA VAL A 458 -7.48 1.46 36.28
C VAL A 458 -8.24 2.64 36.86
N PHE A 459 -8.99 3.37 36.02
CA PHE A 459 -9.70 4.57 36.39
C PHE A 459 -11.22 4.37 36.27
N THR A 460 -11.98 5.01 37.16
CA THR A 460 -13.43 5.12 37.05
C THR A 460 -13.78 6.11 35.94
N GLN A 461 -15.02 6.05 35.45
CA GLN A 461 -15.49 6.97 34.41
C GLN A 461 -15.38 8.45 34.82
N LEU A 462 -15.62 8.74 36.10
CA LEU A 462 -15.50 10.10 36.66
C LEU A 462 -14.03 10.57 36.72
N GLU A 463 -13.08 9.68 36.96
CA GLU A 463 -11.65 10.00 36.96
C GLU A 463 -11.07 10.17 35.56
N LEU A 464 -11.78 9.69 34.54
CA LEU A 464 -11.38 9.80 33.13
C LEU A 464 -11.93 11.08 32.45
N THR A 465 -13.02 11.64 32.96
CA THR A 465 -13.58 12.93 32.52
C THR A 465 -12.91 14.11 33.19
#